data_e3320f7468b552c9b4086de3f3e00044
#
_entry.id   e3320f7468b552c9b4086de3f3e00044
#
_cell.length_a   1.000
_cell.length_b   1.000
_cell.length_c   1.000
_cell.angle_alpha   90.00
_cell.angle_beta   90.00
_cell.angle_gamma   90.00
#
_symmetry.space_group_name_H-M   'P 1'
#
loop_
_entity.id
_entity.type
_entity.pdbx_description
1 polymer ?
#
loop_
_entity_poly.entity_id
_entity_poly.type
_entity_poly.pdbx_seq_one_letter_code
_entity_poly.pdbx_strand_id
1 'polypeptide(L)'
;KSPAAAPESAVPKLKVLKSPVGAAPASSVAPAVVPQPVAAEGVSPAAGAPPAGDGGIQPPAGTESARDMAASVDKSRSLLRGVIYGVCALVVIAAGVGIYAWSTNSKKEKVEGENARLNALVVEGGKLGRSRLFDSKNLSRVPDVKVVPDAEDAALLLANVRGVKGNRENWPGAAHLVSIMAQMDDNIARQVVEDMKKNVGRYSKEKYSMMVALLAKSSSPAMRDMLKDLYASISESKNKKIQDKQAVVLKYMRFAMKLDDLDDVMKILQKKDASPDLISSAFRTARYLIDEAPPAKRKALSSKLLQYQKDMPEENVKMLYKLLARTGDSKVLDMMEKSYKEDPKKALAIITAWGDWNTDDAVPYLFKAWKDESLHERVRSQAHDSILRVLSVDRDRDDNATLKLFDPLIADAKTSERRQFLVSAFKRLSNRPYVIRLLGRIKQTAEDQRNAVEPKFQAAEEALFKAEDKFKANPGDAAAKADYEAK
;
A
#
# COMPACT_ATOMS: atom_id res chain seq x y z
N LYS A 1 62.97 -21.30 -10.24
CA LYS A 1 62.87 -19.82 -10.33
C LYS A 1 61.41 -19.46 -10.14
N SER A 2 61.04 -19.09 -8.90
CA SER A 2 59.70 -18.56 -8.53
C SER A 2 59.63 -17.09 -8.88
N PRO A 3 58.48 -16.56 -9.33
CA PRO A 3 58.28 -15.14 -9.49
C PRO A 3 57.86 -14.48 -8.16
N ALA A 4 58.35 -13.24 -8.01
CA ALA A 4 58.25 -12.38 -6.84
C ALA A 4 56.82 -11.89 -6.56
N ALA A 5 56.52 -11.70 -5.28
CA ALA A 5 55.28 -11.11 -4.78
C ALA A 5 55.16 -9.64 -5.12
N ALA A 6 53.94 -9.22 -5.51
CA ALA A 6 53.55 -7.82 -5.73
C ALA A 6 53.15 -7.13 -4.41
N PRO A 7 53.37 -5.81 -4.25
CA PRO A 7 53.12 -5.12 -3.00
C PRO A 7 51.62 -4.84 -2.79
N GLU A 8 51.18 -5.01 -1.54
CA GLU A 8 49.88 -4.63 -1.04
C GLU A 8 49.60 -3.10 -1.19
N SER A 9 48.54 -2.75 -1.89
CA SER A 9 48.09 -1.37 -1.98
C SER A 9 47.21 -0.99 -0.76
N ALA A 10 47.65 0.00 -0.02
CA ALA A 10 46.98 0.58 1.13
C ALA A 10 45.60 1.18 0.76
N VAL A 11 44.56 0.73 1.44
CA VAL A 11 43.20 1.28 1.36
C VAL A 11 43.12 2.58 2.18
N PRO A 12 42.70 3.73 1.61
CA PRO A 12 42.52 4.96 2.38
C PRO A 12 41.27 4.88 3.27
N LYS A 13 41.47 5.14 4.57
CA LYS A 13 40.40 5.28 5.56
C LYS A 13 39.56 6.51 5.24
N LEU A 14 38.29 6.32 4.90
CA LEU A 14 37.28 7.37 4.80
C LEU A 14 36.99 7.98 6.18
N LYS A 15 37.23 9.27 6.32
CA LYS A 15 36.77 10.09 7.48
C LYS A 15 35.26 10.24 7.43
N VAL A 16 34.57 9.77 8.46
CA VAL A 16 33.14 10.00 8.69
C VAL A 16 32.96 11.47 9.08
N LEU A 17 32.36 12.25 8.21
CA LEU A 17 31.86 13.60 8.50
C LEU A 17 30.56 13.49 9.33
N LYS A 18 30.61 13.93 10.57
CA LYS A 18 29.42 14.13 11.42
C LYS A 18 28.64 15.33 10.91
N SER A 19 27.42 15.12 10.44
CA SER A 19 26.47 16.19 10.13
C SER A 19 25.88 16.78 11.42
N PRO A 20 25.67 18.09 11.51
CA PRO A 20 25.03 18.70 12.66
C PRO A 20 23.53 18.41 12.69
N VAL A 21 23.04 18.00 13.84
CA VAL A 21 21.62 17.81 14.15
C VAL A 21 20.96 19.19 14.17
N GLY A 22 20.13 19.49 13.19
CA GLY A 22 19.25 20.63 13.16
C GLY A 22 18.02 20.36 14.03
N ALA A 23 17.78 21.23 15.02
CA ALA A 23 16.61 21.20 15.89
C ALA A 23 15.33 21.49 15.07
N ALA A 24 14.33 20.62 15.19
CA ALA A 24 12.99 20.87 14.70
C ALA A 24 12.21 21.77 15.66
N PRO A 25 11.33 22.67 15.16
CA PRO A 25 10.52 23.51 16.04
C PRO A 25 9.40 22.70 16.70
N ALA A 26 9.20 22.93 17.99
CA ALA A 26 8.14 22.36 18.80
C ALA A 26 6.75 22.82 18.31
N SER A 27 5.93 21.91 17.85
CA SER A 27 4.48 22.15 17.62
C SER A 27 3.76 22.10 18.96
N SER A 28 3.16 23.22 19.35
CA SER A 28 2.27 23.35 20.49
C SER A 28 0.99 22.53 20.26
N VAL A 29 0.81 21.47 21.05
CA VAL A 29 -0.43 20.70 21.12
C VAL A 29 -1.36 21.40 22.11
N ALA A 30 -2.50 21.86 21.64
CA ALA A 30 -3.60 22.34 22.46
C ALA A 30 -4.21 21.16 23.27
N PRO A 31 -4.66 21.37 24.52
CA PRO A 31 -5.20 20.28 25.33
C PRO A 31 -6.59 19.87 24.83
N ALA A 32 -6.76 18.56 24.66
CA ALA A 32 -8.03 17.94 24.32
C ALA A 32 -9.05 18.12 25.46
N VAL A 33 -10.21 18.65 25.11
CA VAL A 33 -11.38 18.73 25.98
C VAL A 33 -11.92 17.33 26.22
N VAL A 34 -11.93 16.91 27.49
CA VAL A 34 -12.56 15.68 27.95
C VAL A 34 -14.06 15.90 28.02
N PRO A 35 -14.89 15.08 27.35
CA PRO A 35 -16.34 15.13 27.57
C PRO A 35 -16.73 14.49 28.88
N GLN A 36 -17.45 15.22 29.72
CA GLN A 36 -18.09 14.72 30.95
C GLN A 36 -19.19 13.71 30.62
N PRO A 37 -19.42 12.68 31.46
CA PRO A 37 -20.50 11.75 31.27
C PRO A 37 -21.83 12.41 31.65
N VAL A 38 -22.80 12.33 30.74
CA VAL A 38 -24.21 12.70 30.97
C VAL A 38 -24.85 11.65 31.85
N ALA A 39 -25.43 12.10 32.96
CA ALA A 39 -26.20 11.28 33.87
C ALA A 39 -27.51 10.79 33.20
N ALA A 40 -27.75 9.49 33.25
CA ALA A 40 -28.99 8.89 32.81
C ALA A 40 -30.06 9.11 33.88
N GLU A 41 -31.10 9.84 33.53
CA GLU A 41 -32.32 9.96 34.35
C GLU A 41 -33.07 8.63 34.41
N GLY A 42 -33.42 8.28 35.64
CA GLY A 42 -34.17 7.06 35.97
C GLY A 42 -35.64 7.16 35.53
N VAL A 43 -36.11 6.12 34.90
CA VAL A 43 -37.53 5.88 34.65
C VAL A 43 -38.04 4.91 35.72
N SER A 44 -38.89 5.38 36.63
CA SER A 44 -39.66 4.56 37.59
C SER A 44 -40.78 3.86 36.84
N PRO A 45 -41.01 2.56 37.11
CA PRO A 45 -42.28 1.92 36.68
C PRO A 45 -43.41 2.17 37.68
N ALA A 46 -44.52 2.68 37.18
CA ALA A 46 -45.76 2.85 37.92
C ALA A 46 -46.40 1.50 38.31
N ALA A 47 -46.72 1.36 39.59
CA ALA A 47 -47.54 0.31 40.11
C ALA A 47 -49.04 0.52 39.80
N GLY A 48 -49.62 -0.40 39.04
CA GLY A 48 -51.08 -0.47 38.85
C GLY A 48 -51.71 -1.35 39.93
N ALA A 49 -52.62 -0.74 40.70
CA ALA A 49 -53.46 -1.46 41.66
C ALA A 49 -54.69 -2.06 40.94
N PRO A 50 -55.18 -3.26 41.37
CA PRO A 50 -56.41 -3.82 40.89
C PRO A 50 -57.59 -3.35 41.74
N PRO A 51 -58.85 -3.30 41.20
CA PRO A 51 -60.02 -2.79 41.88
C PRO A 51 -60.63 -3.81 42.85
N ALA A 52 -61.17 -3.27 43.93
CA ALA A 52 -61.96 -3.98 44.91
C ALA A 52 -63.37 -4.36 44.39
N GLY A 53 -63.77 -5.59 44.55
CA GLY A 53 -65.12 -6.11 44.33
C GLY A 53 -65.74 -6.52 45.62
N ASP A 54 -66.75 -5.77 46.02
CA ASP A 54 -67.62 -6.03 47.20
C ASP A 54 -68.56 -7.20 46.93
N GLY A 55 -68.76 -8.06 47.94
CA GLY A 55 -69.74 -9.15 47.89
C GLY A 55 -69.92 -9.81 49.23
N GLY A 56 -70.63 -9.13 50.11
CA GLY A 56 -70.95 -9.67 51.45
C GLY A 56 -72.02 -10.75 51.44
N ILE A 57 -71.77 -11.83 52.23
CA ILE A 57 -72.75 -12.73 52.68
C ILE A 57 -72.47 -12.97 54.18
N GLN A 58 -73.43 -12.55 55.06
CA GLN A 58 -73.47 -12.85 56.50
C GLN A 58 -73.95 -14.27 56.73
N PRO A 59 -73.33 -15.08 57.61
CA PRO A 59 -73.93 -16.32 58.15
C PRO A 59 -74.46 -16.14 59.60
N PRO A 60 -75.45 -16.96 60.01
CA PRO A 60 -76.19 -16.76 61.23
C PRO A 60 -75.42 -17.22 62.48
N ALA A 61 -75.81 -16.60 63.63
CA ALA A 61 -75.29 -16.81 64.97
C ALA A 61 -75.67 -18.17 65.57
N GLY A 62 -74.70 -18.80 66.21
CA GLY A 62 -74.93 -19.92 67.09
C GLY A 62 -73.79 -20.90 67.22
N THR A 63 -73.19 -20.99 68.44
CA THR A 63 -72.24 -21.94 68.99
C THR A 63 -70.79 -21.51 69.14
N GLU A 64 -70.54 -20.74 70.22
CA GLU A 64 -69.20 -20.14 70.50
C GLU A 64 -68.19 -21.15 71.14
N SER A 65 -68.55 -22.30 71.64
CA SER A 65 -67.58 -23.16 72.37
C SER A 65 -66.80 -24.18 71.55
N ALA A 66 -67.30 -24.59 70.38
CA ALA A 66 -66.56 -25.52 69.50
C ALA A 66 -65.67 -24.77 68.44
N ARG A 67 -65.93 -23.51 68.21
CA ARG A 67 -65.18 -22.69 67.29
C ARG A 67 -63.80 -22.26 67.82
N ASP A 68 -63.73 -22.03 69.19
CA ASP A 68 -62.42 -21.54 69.72
C ASP A 68 -61.33 -22.61 69.76
N MET A 69 -61.70 -23.91 69.97
CA MET A 69 -60.70 -24.97 69.87
C MET A 69 -60.34 -25.33 68.45
N ALA A 70 -61.23 -25.24 67.48
CA ALA A 70 -60.94 -25.47 66.10
C ALA A 70 -60.09 -24.29 65.50
N ALA A 71 -60.33 -23.04 65.90
CA ALA A 71 -59.58 -21.88 65.49
C ALA A 71 -58.14 -21.84 66.04
N SER A 72 -57.92 -22.41 67.26
CA SER A 72 -56.56 -22.52 67.84
C SER A 72 -55.71 -23.58 67.12
N VAL A 73 -56.33 -24.71 66.74
CA VAL A 73 -55.65 -25.78 65.98
C VAL A 73 -55.39 -25.36 64.55
N ASP A 74 -56.32 -24.62 63.92
CA ASP A 74 -56.08 -24.06 62.55
C ASP A 74 -55.05 -22.94 62.56
N LYS A 75 -55.02 -22.06 63.57
CA LYS A 75 -54.00 -21.06 63.76
C LYS A 75 -52.59 -21.68 63.90
N SER A 76 -52.46 -22.74 64.71
CA SER A 76 -51.19 -23.42 64.88
C SER A 76 -50.75 -24.18 63.59
N ARG A 77 -51.69 -24.78 62.86
CA ARG A 77 -51.45 -25.43 61.59
C ARG A 77 -51.09 -24.39 60.48
N SER A 78 -51.72 -23.24 60.44
CA SER A 78 -51.41 -22.17 59.50
C SER A 78 -50.06 -21.54 59.81
N LEU A 79 -49.70 -21.35 61.06
CA LEU A 79 -48.38 -20.90 61.48
C LEU A 79 -47.29 -21.93 61.11
N LEU A 80 -47.52 -23.20 61.36
CA LEU A 80 -46.58 -24.28 61.02
C LEU A 80 -46.40 -24.39 59.49
N ARG A 81 -47.46 -24.27 58.70
CA ARG A 81 -47.42 -24.21 57.26
C ARG A 81 -46.66 -22.94 56.77
N GLY A 82 -46.90 -21.79 57.36
CA GLY A 82 -46.18 -20.55 57.07
C GLY A 82 -44.70 -20.67 57.35
N VAL A 83 -44.32 -21.30 58.48
CA VAL A 83 -42.90 -21.55 58.81
C VAL A 83 -42.26 -22.54 57.81
N ILE A 84 -42.98 -23.64 57.48
CA ILE A 84 -42.47 -24.62 56.50
C ILE A 84 -42.28 -23.95 55.10
N TYR A 85 -43.27 -23.19 54.63
CA TYR A 85 -43.15 -22.48 53.38
C TYR A 85 -42.02 -21.42 53.41
N GLY A 86 -41.89 -20.72 54.54
CA GLY A 86 -40.80 -19.76 54.74
C GLY A 86 -39.41 -20.40 54.68
N VAL A 87 -39.25 -21.55 55.36
CA VAL A 87 -38.00 -22.33 55.36
C VAL A 87 -37.71 -22.88 53.92
N CYS A 88 -38.78 -23.48 53.30
CA CYS A 88 -38.61 -23.96 51.93
C CYS A 88 -38.21 -22.81 50.92
N ALA A 89 -38.84 -21.65 51.08
CA ALA A 89 -38.48 -20.47 50.24
C ALA A 89 -37.03 -20.02 50.49
N LEU A 90 -36.60 -19.99 51.76
CA LEU A 90 -35.20 -19.64 52.08
C LEU A 90 -34.20 -20.68 51.55
N VAL A 91 -34.54 -21.97 51.62
CA VAL A 91 -33.70 -23.05 51.04
C VAL A 91 -33.58 -22.88 49.49
N VAL A 92 -34.72 -22.61 48.84
CA VAL A 92 -34.73 -22.39 47.40
C VAL A 92 -33.90 -21.11 47.00
N ILE A 93 -34.05 -20.04 47.77
CA ILE A 93 -33.27 -18.81 47.56
C ILE A 93 -31.77 -19.10 47.82
N ALA A 94 -31.43 -19.78 48.92
CA ALA A 94 -30.04 -20.11 49.22
C ALA A 94 -29.42 -21.03 48.17
N ALA A 95 -30.18 -22.05 47.68
CA ALA A 95 -29.74 -22.89 46.56
C ALA A 95 -29.59 -22.09 45.27
N GLY A 96 -30.50 -21.16 44.95
CA GLY A 96 -30.41 -20.28 43.78
C GLY A 96 -29.19 -19.34 43.84
N VAL A 97 -28.94 -18.74 45.02
CA VAL A 97 -27.74 -17.91 45.24
C VAL A 97 -26.48 -18.76 45.17
N GLY A 98 -26.48 -19.97 45.73
CA GLY A 98 -25.34 -20.89 45.65
C GLY A 98 -25.01 -21.29 44.21
N ILE A 99 -26.02 -21.68 43.43
CA ILE A 99 -25.87 -22.02 42.01
C ILE A 99 -25.38 -20.79 41.20
N TYR A 100 -25.95 -19.61 41.47
CA TYR A 100 -25.53 -18.37 40.81
C TYR A 100 -24.07 -18.01 41.16
N ALA A 101 -23.69 -18.06 42.44
CA ALA A 101 -22.33 -17.81 42.91
C ALA A 101 -21.34 -18.82 42.32
N TRP A 102 -21.69 -20.11 42.33
CA TRP A 102 -20.87 -21.16 41.72
C TRP A 102 -20.72 -20.96 40.21
N SER A 103 -21.79 -20.66 39.48
CA SER A 103 -21.78 -20.36 38.05
C SER A 103 -20.93 -19.11 37.73
N THR A 104 -21.01 -18.07 38.56
CA THR A 104 -20.21 -16.84 38.36
C THR A 104 -18.74 -17.06 38.70
N ASN A 105 -18.41 -17.81 39.75
CA ASN A 105 -17.02 -18.15 40.08
C ASN A 105 -16.39 -19.08 39.04
N SER A 106 -17.10 -20.12 38.59
CA SER A 106 -16.65 -20.99 37.51
C SER A 106 -16.40 -20.24 36.20
N LYS A 107 -17.27 -19.26 35.89
CA LYS A 107 -17.04 -18.37 34.71
C LYS A 107 -15.83 -17.48 34.91
N LYS A 108 -15.59 -16.93 36.12
CA LYS A 108 -14.42 -16.12 36.43
C LYS A 108 -13.13 -16.94 36.31
N GLU A 109 -13.05 -18.10 36.93
CA GLU A 109 -11.89 -19.00 36.84
C GLU A 109 -11.57 -19.39 35.40
N LYS A 110 -12.61 -19.71 34.60
CA LYS A 110 -12.43 -20.01 33.18
C LYS A 110 -11.88 -18.80 32.42
N VAL A 111 -12.40 -17.58 32.65
CA VAL A 111 -11.94 -16.36 32.00
C VAL A 111 -10.53 -16.02 32.44
N GLU A 112 -10.18 -16.20 33.70
CA GLU A 112 -8.83 -15.98 34.22
C GLU A 112 -7.84 -16.99 33.63
N GLY A 113 -8.22 -18.27 33.54
CA GLY A 113 -7.43 -19.31 32.88
C GLY A 113 -7.20 -19.02 31.38
N GLU A 114 -8.24 -18.63 30.62
CA GLU A 114 -8.15 -18.25 29.25
C GLU A 114 -7.22 -17.00 29.07
N ASN A 115 -7.33 -16.02 29.96
CA ASN A 115 -6.48 -14.82 29.88
C ASN A 115 -5.02 -15.14 30.23
N ALA A 116 -4.75 -15.99 31.20
CA ALA A 116 -3.39 -16.41 31.53
C ALA A 116 -2.76 -17.19 30.38
N ARG A 117 -3.49 -18.12 29.75
CA ARG A 117 -3.05 -18.87 28.57
C ARG A 117 -2.82 -17.92 27.39
N LEU A 118 -3.75 -17.01 27.12
CA LEU A 118 -3.62 -16.01 26.05
C LEU A 118 -2.39 -15.13 26.24
N ASN A 119 -2.12 -14.65 27.47
CA ASN A 119 -0.93 -13.85 27.74
C ASN A 119 0.37 -14.62 27.49
N ALA A 120 0.44 -15.90 27.88
CA ALA A 120 1.57 -16.76 27.61
C ALA A 120 1.81 -16.93 26.10
N LEU A 121 0.75 -17.22 25.33
CA LEU A 121 0.81 -17.35 23.87
C LEU A 121 1.25 -16.05 23.19
N VAL A 122 0.73 -14.91 23.61
CA VAL A 122 1.06 -13.60 23.03
C VAL A 122 2.51 -13.22 23.29
N VAL A 123 3.05 -13.54 24.47
CA VAL A 123 4.48 -13.34 24.78
C VAL A 123 5.35 -14.18 23.85
N GLU A 124 5.02 -15.45 23.64
CA GLU A 124 5.75 -16.31 22.70
C GLU A 124 5.62 -15.80 21.26
N GLY A 125 4.43 -15.42 20.82
CA GLY A 125 4.21 -14.79 19.50
C GLY A 125 4.99 -13.51 19.29
N GLY A 126 5.14 -12.70 20.34
CA GLY A 126 5.96 -11.49 20.32
C GLY A 126 7.46 -11.77 20.16
N LYS A 127 7.97 -12.84 20.77
CA LYS A 127 9.35 -13.30 20.59
C LYS A 127 9.59 -13.75 19.14
N LEU A 128 8.66 -14.54 18.59
CA LEU A 128 8.72 -15.03 17.21
C LEU A 128 8.68 -13.86 16.21
N GLY A 129 7.83 -12.87 16.43
CA GLY A 129 7.71 -11.70 15.55
C GLY A 129 8.96 -10.81 15.50
N ARG A 130 9.82 -10.86 16.52
CA ARG A 130 11.11 -10.14 16.56
C ARG A 130 12.24 -10.91 15.87
N SER A 131 12.10 -12.22 15.66
CA SER A 131 13.08 -13.04 14.98
C SER A 131 13.08 -12.72 13.49
N ARG A 132 14.20 -12.18 12.95
CA ARG A 132 14.41 -11.97 11.51
C ARG A 132 14.53 -13.28 10.73
N LEU A 133 14.69 -14.40 11.43
CA LEU A 133 14.89 -15.74 10.85
C LEU A 133 13.57 -16.49 10.66
N PHE A 134 12.42 -15.80 10.76
CA PHE A 134 11.13 -16.43 10.64
C PHE A 134 10.82 -16.80 9.19
N ASP A 135 11.28 -17.96 8.79
CA ASP A 135 10.85 -18.70 7.61
C ASP A 135 9.94 -19.84 8.09
N SER A 136 8.75 -19.98 7.49
CA SER A 136 7.80 -21.06 7.81
C SER A 136 8.44 -22.46 7.76
N LYS A 137 9.51 -22.64 6.96
CA LYS A 137 10.31 -23.86 6.87
C LYS A 137 11.21 -24.12 8.09
N ASN A 138 11.44 -23.11 8.93
CA ASN A 138 12.36 -23.18 10.07
C ASN A 138 11.66 -23.21 11.43
N LEU A 139 10.32 -23.32 11.47
CA LEU A 139 9.55 -23.38 12.72
C LEU A 139 9.98 -24.54 13.65
N SER A 140 10.40 -25.68 13.08
CA SER A 140 10.96 -26.80 13.82
C SER A 140 12.34 -26.53 14.45
N ARG A 141 12.98 -25.40 14.09
CA ARG A 141 14.28 -24.97 14.58
C ARG A 141 14.23 -23.80 15.56
N VAL A 142 13.02 -23.27 15.88
CA VAL A 142 12.90 -22.25 16.92
C VAL A 142 13.03 -22.96 18.26
N PRO A 143 14.22 -22.97 18.92
CA PRO A 143 14.36 -23.53 20.24
C PRO A 143 13.53 -22.69 21.21
N ASP A 144 12.84 -23.32 22.15
CA ASP A 144 12.13 -22.68 23.27
C ASP A 144 10.74 -22.12 23.03
N VAL A 145 9.92 -22.67 22.13
CA VAL A 145 8.47 -22.45 22.21
C VAL A 145 7.93 -23.26 23.40
N LYS A 146 7.80 -22.61 24.56
CA LYS A 146 7.35 -23.25 25.81
C LYS A 146 5.87 -23.63 25.79
N VAL A 147 5.09 -23.05 24.90
CA VAL A 147 3.65 -23.28 24.77
C VAL A 147 3.39 -23.76 23.35
N VAL A 148 2.92 -24.99 23.20
CA VAL A 148 2.45 -25.52 21.91
C VAL A 148 1.01 -25.09 21.73
N PRO A 149 0.70 -24.18 20.77
CA PRO A 149 -0.67 -23.73 20.53
C PRO A 149 -1.48 -24.81 19.81
N ASP A 150 -2.77 -24.86 20.11
CA ASP A 150 -3.76 -25.74 19.48
C ASP A 150 -4.83 -24.95 18.71
N ALA A 151 -5.81 -25.65 18.12
CA ALA A 151 -6.86 -25.01 17.34
C ALA A 151 -7.79 -24.10 18.16
N GLU A 152 -7.98 -24.37 19.47
CA GLU A 152 -8.77 -23.53 20.38
C GLU A 152 -8.02 -22.22 20.65
N ASP A 153 -6.70 -22.29 20.78
CA ASP A 153 -5.85 -21.13 20.95
C ASP A 153 -5.94 -20.16 19.76
N ALA A 154 -6.15 -20.67 18.53
CA ALA A 154 -6.34 -19.82 17.36
C ALA A 154 -7.55 -18.88 17.53
N ALA A 155 -8.66 -19.37 18.09
CA ALA A 155 -9.84 -18.56 18.35
C ALA A 155 -9.58 -17.48 19.42
N LEU A 156 -8.81 -17.81 20.48
CA LEU A 156 -8.41 -16.85 21.52
C LEU A 156 -7.49 -15.77 20.97
N LEU A 157 -6.51 -16.15 20.17
CA LEU A 157 -5.57 -15.23 19.52
C LEU A 157 -6.30 -14.27 18.56
N LEU A 158 -7.24 -14.78 17.76
CA LEU A 158 -8.07 -13.95 16.87
C LEU A 158 -8.95 -12.97 17.65
N ALA A 159 -9.51 -13.40 18.79
CA ALA A 159 -10.27 -12.53 19.68
C ALA A 159 -9.39 -11.40 20.26
N ASN A 160 -8.12 -11.68 20.58
CA ASN A 160 -7.16 -10.65 21.01
C ASN A 160 -6.80 -9.68 19.88
N VAL A 161 -6.52 -10.18 18.69
CA VAL A 161 -6.25 -9.32 17.52
C VAL A 161 -7.41 -8.36 17.27
N ARG A 162 -8.66 -8.82 17.38
CA ARG A 162 -9.85 -7.95 17.29
C ARG A 162 -10.00 -6.97 18.46
N GLY A 163 -9.30 -7.21 19.58
CA GLY A 163 -9.40 -6.43 20.81
C GLY A 163 -10.62 -6.78 21.67
N VAL A 164 -11.14 -8.00 21.52
CA VAL A 164 -12.29 -8.52 22.29
C VAL A 164 -11.82 -9.18 23.60
N LYS A 165 -10.67 -9.86 23.61
CA LYS A 165 -10.10 -10.54 24.78
C LYS A 165 -8.67 -10.11 25.04
N GLY A 166 -8.24 -10.14 26.29
CA GLY A 166 -6.89 -9.87 26.74
C GLY A 166 -6.43 -8.41 26.59
N ASN A 167 -5.13 -8.18 26.79
CA ASN A 167 -4.54 -6.84 26.64
C ASN A 167 -4.51 -6.44 25.15
N ARG A 168 -5.14 -5.29 24.85
CA ARG A 168 -5.28 -4.77 23.48
C ARG A 168 -3.95 -4.36 22.85
N GLU A 169 -2.91 -4.07 23.63
CA GLU A 169 -1.59 -3.68 23.12
C GLU A 169 -0.78 -4.86 22.58
N ASN A 170 -1.11 -6.07 23.03
CA ASN A 170 -0.38 -7.29 22.69
C ASN A 170 -0.84 -7.96 21.37
N TRP A 171 -1.80 -7.36 20.67
CA TRP A 171 -2.35 -7.91 19.43
C TRP A 171 -1.30 -8.26 18.36
N PRO A 172 -0.12 -7.57 18.23
CA PRO A 172 0.86 -7.95 17.22
C PRO A 172 1.45 -9.35 17.45
N GLY A 173 1.71 -9.71 18.73
CA GLY A 173 2.18 -11.05 19.09
C GLY A 173 1.13 -12.13 18.77
N ALA A 174 -0.14 -11.85 19.07
CA ALA A 174 -1.25 -12.74 18.72
C ALA A 174 -1.38 -12.93 17.20
N ALA A 175 -1.27 -11.84 16.42
CA ALA A 175 -1.33 -11.88 14.96
C ALA A 175 -0.17 -12.70 14.36
N HIS A 176 1.04 -12.54 14.88
CA HIS A 176 2.19 -13.35 14.45
C HIS A 176 1.95 -14.84 14.73
N LEU A 177 1.59 -15.20 15.95
CA LEU A 177 1.44 -16.59 16.33
C LEU A 177 0.31 -17.30 15.56
N VAL A 178 -0.88 -16.69 15.47
CA VAL A 178 -1.99 -17.29 14.72
C VAL A 178 -1.71 -17.41 13.22
N SER A 179 -0.94 -16.47 12.66
CA SER A 179 -0.53 -16.56 11.26
C SER A 179 0.49 -17.67 11.00
N ILE A 180 1.33 -17.97 11.97
CA ILE A 180 2.25 -19.11 11.94
C ILE A 180 1.48 -20.41 11.98
N MET A 181 0.55 -20.55 12.93
CA MET A 181 -0.33 -21.70 13.03
C MET A 181 -1.08 -21.95 11.72
N ALA A 182 -1.61 -20.89 11.11
CA ALA A 182 -2.28 -20.93 9.81
C ALA A 182 -1.36 -21.34 8.64
N GLN A 183 -0.04 -21.12 8.73
CA GLN A 183 0.91 -21.59 7.73
C GLN A 183 1.27 -23.07 7.89
N MET A 184 1.05 -23.62 9.08
CA MET A 184 1.36 -25.02 9.40
C MET A 184 0.15 -25.96 9.24
N ASP A 185 -1.07 -25.44 9.41
CA ASP A 185 -2.32 -26.20 9.39
C ASP A 185 -3.39 -25.48 8.55
N ASP A 186 -3.81 -26.11 7.46
CA ASP A 186 -4.82 -25.58 6.56
C ASP A 186 -6.20 -25.41 7.22
N ASN A 187 -6.52 -26.17 8.28
CA ASN A 187 -7.79 -25.99 9.01
C ASN A 187 -7.75 -24.70 9.85
N ILE A 188 -6.61 -24.44 10.50
CA ILE A 188 -6.40 -23.16 11.21
C ILE A 188 -6.39 -22.01 10.21
N ALA A 189 -5.77 -22.19 9.03
CA ALA A 189 -5.80 -21.21 7.95
C ALA A 189 -7.23 -20.85 7.54
N ARG A 190 -8.09 -21.85 7.32
CA ARG A 190 -9.51 -21.64 7.02
C ARG A 190 -10.22 -20.91 8.15
N GLN A 191 -9.99 -21.32 9.41
CA GLN A 191 -10.58 -20.66 10.58
C GLN A 191 -10.18 -19.17 10.64
N VAL A 192 -8.92 -18.84 10.42
CA VAL A 192 -8.42 -17.46 10.39
C VAL A 192 -9.10 -16.65 9.28
N VAL A 193 -9.14 -17.19 8.06
CA VAL A 193 -9.73 -16.51 6.91
C VAL A 193 -11.24 -16.33 7.11
N GLU A 194 -11.95 -17.34 7.61
CA GLU A 194 -13.39 -17.23 7.94
C GLU A 194 -13.66 -16.19 9.03
N ASP A 195 -12.82 -16.11 10.05
CA ASP A 195 -12.93 -15.05 11.05
C ASP A 195 -12.72 -13.66 10.45
N MET A 196 -11.73 -13.52 9.57
CA MET A 196 -11.46 -12.25 8.88
C MET A 196 -12.62 -11.83 7.96
N LYS A 197 -13.30 -12.79 7.29
CA LYS A 197 -14.51 -12.52 6.49
C LYS A 197 -15.66 -12.06 7.38
N LYS A 198 -16.03 -12.86 8.39
CA LYS A 198 -17.17 -12.60 9.28
C LYS A 198 -17.00 -11.31 10.08
N ASN A 199 -15.79 -10.98 10.47
CA ASN A 199 -15.48 -9.86 11.35
C ASN A 199 -14.75 -8.71 10.64
N VAL A 200 -14.83 -8.61 9.30
CA VAL A 200 -14.13 -7.58 8.53
C VAL A 200 -14.34 -6.17 9.08
N GLY A 201 -15.55 -5.84 9.58
CA GLY A 201 -15.86 -4.54 10.18
C GLY A 201 -15.18 -4.30 11.54
N ARG A 202 -14.81 -5.36 12.27
CA ARG A 202 -14.24 -5.30 13.63
C ARG A 202 -12.72 -5.16 13.65
N TYR A 203 -12.03 -5.49 12.54
CA TYR A 203 -10.60 -5.27 12.41
C TYR A 203 -10.33 -3.81 12.06
N SER A 204 -9.34 -3.16 12.70
CA SER A 204 -8.79 -1.92 12.16
C SER A 204 -8.05 -2.18 10.84
N LYS A 205 -7.84 -1.15 10.01
CA LYS A 205 -7.07 -1.27 8.76
C LYS A 205 -5.66 -1.84 9.01
N GLU A 206 -5.01 -1.38 10.07
CA GLU A 206 -3.67 -1.82 10.47
C GLU A 206 -3.62 -3.31 10.82
N LYS A 207 -4.51 -3.75 11.73
CA LYS A 207 -4.60 -5.15 12.15
C LYS A 207 -4.92 -6.08 10.98
N TYR A 208 -5.88 -5.68 10.15
CA TYR A 208 -6.24 -6.41 8.95
C TYR A 208 -5.08 -6.51 7.97
N SER A 209 -4.36 -5.39 7.76
CA SER A 209 -3.19 -5.34 6.89
C SER A 209 -2.07 -6.27 7.37
N MET A 210 -1.80 -6.29 8.68
CA MET A 210 -0.77 -7.15 9.25
C MET A 210 -1.15 -8.64 9.08
N MET A 211 -2.39 -9.02 9.38
CA MET A 211 -2.88 -10.39 9.21
C MET A 211 -2.74 -10.86 7.75
N VAL A 212 -3.23 -10.07 6.78
CA VAL A 212 -3.12 -10.42 5.36
C VAL A 212 -1.65 -10.51 4.93
N ALA A 213 -0.80 -9.57 5.38
CA ALA A 213 0.62 -9.58 5.03
C ALA A 213 1.35 -10.83 5.55
N LEU A 214 1.01 -11.28 6.75
CA LEU A 214 1.58 -12.49 7.36
C LEU A 214 1.09 -13.76 6.67
N LEU A 215 -0.22 -13.86 6.37
CA LEU A 215 -0.80 -14.99 5.63
C LEU A 215 -0.24 -15.09 4.20
N ALA A 216 -0.06 -13.96 3.53
CA ALA A 216 0.48 -13.92 2.16
C ALA A 216 1.95 -14.35 2.04
N LYS A 217 2.69 -14.46 3.16
CA LYS A 217 4.03 -15.04 3.18
C LYS A 217 4.04 -16.57 3.07
N SER A 218 2.89 -17.20 3.25
CA SER A 218 2.78 -18.65 3.06
C SER A 218 3.03 -19.04 1.61
N SER A 219 3.84 -20.07 1.40
CA SER A 219 4.04 -20.68 0.08
C SER A 219 2.95 -21.70 -0.28
N SER A 220 2.01 -21.99 0.64
CA SER A 220 0.94 -22.96 0.43
C SER A 220 0.00 -22.53 -0.70
N PRO A 221 -0.27 -23.40 -1.72
CA PRO A 221 -1.31 -23.13 -2.71
C PRO A 221 -2.69 -22.92 -2.09
N ALA A 222 -3.03 -23.69 -1.04
CA ALA A 222 -4.30 -23.55 -0.32
C ALA A 222 -4.46 -22.15 0.28
N MET A 223 -3.41 -21.56 0.86
CA MET A 223 -3.46 -20.21 1.40
C MET A 223 -3.72 -19.17 0.30
N ARG A 224 -3.16 -19.38 -0.91
CA ARG A 224 -3.42 -18.48 -2.04
C ARG A 224 -4.89 -18.49 -2.45
N ASP A 225 -5.49 -19.67 -2.50
CA ASP A 225 -6.91 -19.80 -2.83
C ASP A 225 -7.79 -19.21 -1.74
N MET A 226 -7.44 -19.40 -0.46
CA MET A 226 -8.13 -18.77 0.66
C MET A 226 -8.04 -17.23 0.63
N LEU A 227 -6.90 -16.65 0.21
CA LEU A 227 -6.76 -15.19 0.05
C LEU A 227 -7.60 -14.68 -1.14
N LYS A 228 -7.70 -15.43 -2.24
CA LYS A 228 -8.60 -15.12 -3.35
C LYS A 228 -10.07 -15.13 -2.90
N ASP A 229 -10.44 -16.12 -2.12
CA ASP A 229 -11.79 -16.25 -1.55
C ASP A 229 -12.10 -15.14 -0.53
N LEU A 230 -11.12 -14.77 0.32
CA LEU A 230 -11.22 -13.59 1.19
C LEU A 230 -11.45 -12.31 0.38
N TYR A 231 -10.71 -12.12 -0.71
CA TYR A 231 -10.87 -10.99 -1.60
C TYR A 231 -12.27 -10.97 -2.23
N ALA A 232 -12.71 -12.09 -2.80
CA ALA A 232 -14.02 -12.22 -3.42
C ALA A 232 -15.16 -11.88 -2.45
N SER A 233 -15.06 -12.36 -1.19
CA SER A 233 -16.09 -12.15 -0.16
C SER A 233 -16.32 -10.67 0.21
N ILE A 234 -15.33 -9.80 -0.01
CA ILE A 234 -15.41 -8.37 0.30
C ILE A 234 -15.44 -7.47 -0.95
N SER A 235 -15.36 -8.06 -2.16
CA SER A 235 -15.18 -7.33 -3.42
C SER A 235 -16.38 -6.48 -3.84
N GLU A 236 -17.58 -6.85 -3.43
CA GLU A 236 -18.82 -6.16 -3.81
C GLU A 236 -19.23 -5.04 -2.84
N SER A 237 -18.46 -4.86 -1.76
CA SER A 237 -18.81 -3.88 -0.74
C SER A 237 -18.66 -2.44 -1.24
N LYS A 238 -19.74 -1.65 -1.11
CA LYS A 238 -19.74 -0.20 -1.35
C LYS A 238 -19.18 0.59 -0.15
N ASN A 239 -18.93 -0.05 0.99
CA ASN A 239 -18.36 0.61 2.16
C ASN A 239 -16.86 0.89 1.96
N LYS A 240 -16.48 2.18 1.92
CA LYS A 240 -15.09 2.61 1.70
C LYS A 240 -14.10 1.98 2.68
N LYS A 241 -14.47 1.80 3.97
CA LYS A 241 -13.61 1.14 4.96
C LYS A 241 -13.35 -0.33 4.63
N ILE A 242 -14.29 -1.00 3.97
CA ILE A 242 -14.13 -2.38 3.50
C ILE A 242 -13.33 -2.38 2.20
N GLN A 243 -13.54 -1.43 1.29
CA GLN A 243 -12.73 -1.27 0.08
C GLN A 243 -11.26 -1.02 0.41
N ASP A 244 -10.94 -0.29 1.47
CA ASP A 244 -9.55 -0.12 1.93
C ASP A 244 -8.93 -1.45 2.38
N LYS A 245 -9.72 -2.35 2.99
CA LYS A 245 -9.26 -3.70 3.33
C LYS A 245 -9.14 -4.59 2.10
N GLN A 246 -10.05 -4.45 1.14
CA GLN A 246 -9.95 -5.08 -0.16
C GLN A 246 -8.64 -4.67 -0.88
N ALA A 247 -8.29 -3.38 -0.82
CA ALA A 247 -7.03 -2.88 -1.34
C ALA A 247 -5.80 -3.56 -0.71
N VAL A 248 -5.87 -3.83 0.60
CA VAL A 248 -4.81 -4.54 1.32
C VAL A 248 -4.71 -5.99 0.86
N VAL A 249 -5.83 -6.72 0.76
CA VAL A 249 -5.82 -8.11 0.26
C VAL A 249 -5.22 -8.17 -1.14
N LEU A 250 -5.69 -7.32 -2.04
CA LEU A 250 -5.20 -7.24 -3.41
C LEU A 250 -3.69 -6.96 -3.48
N LYS A 251 -3.20 -6.01 -2.64
CA LYS A 251 -1.78 -5.68 -2.56
C LYS A 251 -0.90 -6.89 -2.27
N TYR A 252 -1.31 -7.75 -1.34
CA TYR A 252 -0.52 -8.90 -0.93
C TYR A 252 -0.80 -10.15 -1.77
N MET A 253 -2.04 -10.31 -2.24
CA MET A 253 -2.46 -11.41 -3.10
C MET A 253 -1.77 -11.37 -4.48
N ARG A 254 -1.29 -10.21 -4.94
CA ARG A 254 -0.65 -10.06 -6.27
C ARG A 254 0.43 -11.10 -6.56
N PHE A 255 1.17 -11.56 -5.54
CA PHE A 255 2.20 -12.59 -5.70
C PHE A 255 1.65 -13.99 -5.94
N ALA A 256 0.36 -14.18 -5.67
CA ALA A 256 -0.37 -15.42 -5.91
C ALA A 256 -1.21 -15.39 -7.21
N MET A 257 -1.37 -14.20 -7.80
CA MET A 257 -2.15 -14.01 -9.03
C MET A 257 -1.34 -14.41 -10.27
N LYS A 258 -2.07 -14.80 -11.31
CA LYS A 258 -1.52 -15.13 -12.63
C LYS A 258 -1.97 -14.08 -13.64
N LEU A 259 -1.36 -14.09 -14.82
CA LEU A 259 -1.72 -13.17 -15.90
C LEU A 259 -3.21 -13.22 -16.28
N ASP A 260 -3.85 -14.38 -16.16
CA ASP A 260 -5.27 -14.58 -16.43
C ASP A 260 -6.17 -13.78 -15.46
N ASP A 261 -5.67 -13.45 -14.25
CA ASP A 261 -6.39 -12.64 -13.28
C ASP A 261 -6.36 -11.13 -13.64
N LEU A 262 -5.65 -10.72 -14.70
CA LEU A 262 -5.50 -9.31 -15.10
C LEU A 262 -6.84 -8.64 -15.38
N ASP A 263 -7.79 -9.35 -15.99
CA ASP A 263 -9.10 -8.80 -16.35
C ASP A 263 -9.88 -8.36 -15.12
N ASP A 264 -9.84 -9.14 -14.04
CA ASP A 264 -10.55 -8.81 -12.80
C ASP A 264 -9.91 -7.59 -12.12
N VAL A 265 -8.58 -7.46 -12.22
CA VAL A 265 -7.87 -6.28 -11.73
C VAL A 265 -8.20 -5.04 -12.57
N MET A 266 -8.29 -5.18 -13.90
CA MET A 266 -8.64 -4.06 -14.80
C MET A 266 -10.07 -3.57 -14.57
N LYS A 267 -11.03 -4.47 -14.28
CA LYS A 267 -12.42 -4.09 -13.91
C LYS A 267 -12.46 -3.16 -12.69
N ILE A 268 -11.51 -3.30 -11.74
CA ILE A 268 -11.43 -2.40 -10.58
C ILE A 268 -11.05 -0.99 -11.03
N LEU A 269 -10.10 -0.86 -11.97
CA LEU A 269 -9.68 0.44 -12.51
C LEU A 269 -10.79 1.14 -13.30
N GLN A 270 -11.79 0.39 -13.78
CA GLN A 270 -12.97 0.94 -14.46
C GLN A 270 -14.08 1.41 -13.50
N LYS A 271 -14.03 1.02 -12.20
CA LYS A 271 -15.04 1.45 -11.21
C LYS A 271 -14.86 2.93 -10.85
N LYS A 272 -15.91 3.73 -11.05
CA LYS A 272 -15.94 5.17 -10.72
C LYS A 272 -15.99 5.46 -9.22
N ASP A 273 -16.53 4.53 -8.43
CA ASP A 273 -16.75 4.66 -6.98
C ASP A 273 -15.75 3.90 -6.13
N ALA A 274 -14.69 3.35 -6.73
CA ALA A 274 -13.64 2.66 -6.00
C ALA A 274 -12.80 3.64 -5.15
N SER A 275 -12.37 3.19 -3.96
CA SER A 275 -11.50 4.01 -3.11
C SER A 275 -10.12 4.23 -3.78
N PRO A 276 -9.46 5.38 -3.53
CA PRO A 276 -8.13 5.65 -4.08
C PRO A 276 -7.10 4.57 -3.72
N ASP A 277 -7.19 3.98 -2.52
CA ASP A 277 -6.32 2.89 -2.08
C ASP A 277 -6.55 1.62 -2.92
N LEU A 278 -7.81 1.32 -3.25
CA LEU A 278 -8.17 0.17 -4.07
C LEU A 278 -7.69 0.35 -5.51
N ILE A 279 -7.91 1.53 -6.10
CA ILE A 279 -7.39 1.88 -7.44
C ILE A 279 -5.86 1.78 -7.47
N SER A 280 -5.16 2.34 -6.46
CA SER A 280 -3.70 2.27 -6.38
C SER A 280 -3.20 0.82 -6.26
N SER A 281 -3.89 -0.01 -5.48
CA SER A 281 -3.55 -1.44 -5.33
C SER A 281 -3.81 -2.22 -6.61
N ALA A 282 -4.92 -1.96 -7.29
CA ALA A 282 -5.25 -2.56 -8.59
C ALA A 282 -4.20 -2.19 -9.65
N PHE A 283 -3.84 -0.92 -9.75
CA PHE A 283 -2.78 -0.48 -10.66
C PHE A 283 -1.44 -1.19 -10.40
N ARG A 284 -1.01 -1.27 -9.13
CA ARG A 284 0.25 -1.94 -8.77
C ARG A 284 0.20 -3.44 -9.06
N THR A 285 -0.97 -4.06 -8.88
CA THR A 285 -1.18 -5.48 -9.17
C THR A 285 -1.16 -5.73 -10.67
N ALA A 286 -1.89 -4.93 -11.47
CA ALA A 286 -1.87 -5.02 -12.93
C ALA A 286 -0.44 -4.85 -13.47
N ARG A 287 0.28 -3.84 -12.96
CA ARG A 287 1.69 -3.62 -13.32
C ARG A 287 2.56 -4.84 -13.00
N TYR A 288 2.43 -5.41 -11.81
CA TYR A 288 3.17 -6.60 -11.40
C TYR A 288 2.90 -7.77 -12.35
N LEU A 289 1.63 -8.04 -12.68
CA LEU A 289 1.25 -9.12 -13.58
C LEU A 289 1.81 -8.93 -15.00
N ILE A 290 1.85 -7.69 -15.49
CA ILE A 290 2.43 -7.36 -16.79
C ILE A 290 3.96 -7.52 -16.75
N ASP A 291 4.63 -7.04 -15.69
CA ASP A 291 6.09 -7.11 -15.55
C ASP A 291 6.59 -8.56 -15.46
N GLU A 292 5.84 -9.45 -14.77
CA GLU A 292 6.14 -10.88 -14.66
C GLU A 292 5.83 -11.68 -15.94
N ALA A 293 5.05 -11.12 -16.86
CA ALA A 293 4.72 -11.81 -18.09
C ALA A 293 5.97 -11.93 -19.01
N PRO A 294 6.17 -13.08 -19.69
CA PRO A 294 7.20 -13.22 -20.70
C PRO A 294 7.11 -12.13 -21.78
N PRO A 295 8.23 -11.62 -22.33
CA PRO A 295 8.24 -10.48 -23.25
C PRO A 295 7.26 -10.60 -24.43
N ALA A 296 7.15 -11.79 -25.05
CA ALA A 296 6.22 -12.03 -26.15
C ALA A 296 4.75 -11.90 -25.71
N LYS A 297 4.37 -12.48 -24.56
CA LYS A 297 3.03 -12.34 -23.99
C LYS A 297 2.75 -10.91 -23.56
N ARG A 298 3.74 -10.23 -23.01
CA ARG A 298 3.66 -8.82 -22.55
C ARG A 298 3.27 -7.90 -23.71
N LYS A 299 3.94 -8.00 -24.87
CA LYS A 299 3.60 -7.22 -26.07
C LYS A 299 2.16 -7.50 -26.54
N ALA A 300 1.72 -8.76 -26.51
CA ALA A 300 0.37 -9.12 -26.92
C ALA A 300 -0.73 -8.52 -26.02
N LEU A 301 -0.40 -8.15 -24.77
CA LEU A 301 -1.35 -7.51 -23.85
C LEU A 301 -1.74 -6.08 -24.26
N SER A 302 -0.97 -5.42 -25.11
CA SER A 302 -1.25 -4.03 -25.52
C SER A 302 -2.65 -3.89 -26.14
N SER A 303 -2.99 -4.78 -27.07
CA SER A 303 -4.31 -4.79 -27.71
C SER A 303 -5.45 -5.03 -26.71
N LYS A 304 -5.23 -5.91 -25.72
CA LYS A 304 -6.20 -6.20 -24.67
C LYS A 304 -6.37 -4.99 -23.73
N LEU A 305 -5.26 -4.36 -23.32
CA LEU A 305 -5.29 -3.19 -22.44
C LEU A 305 -6.01 -2.00 -23.10
N LEU A 306 -5.86 -1.82 -24.41
CA LEU A 306 -6.55 -0.77 -25.15
C LEU A 306 -8.08 -0.93 -25.14
N GLN A 307 -8.60 -2.15 -25.07
CA GLN A 307 -10.04 -2.37 -24.98
C GLN A 307 -10.66 -1.77 -23.70
N TYR A 308 -9.88 -1.70 -22.59
CA TYR A 308 -10.36 -1.10 -21.35
C TYR A 308 -10.41 0.42 -21.38
N GLN A 309 -9.78 1.07 -22.35
CA GLN A 309 -9.74 2.55 -22.44
C GLN A 309 -11.12 3.15 -22.55
N LYS A 310 -12.02 2.51 -23.29
CA LYS A 310 -13.38 3.00 -23.57
C LYS A 310 -14.21 3.23 -22.30
N ASP A 311 -14.07 2.32 -21.32
CA ASP A 311 -14.87 2.33 -20.10
C ASP A 311 -14.06 2.84 -18.87
N MET A 312 -12.83 3.33 -19.11
CA MET A 312 -11.95 3.80 -18.05
C MET A 312 -12.36 5.23 -17.63
N PRO A 313 -12.56 5.50 -16.31
CA PRO A 313 -12.72 6.85 -15.81
C PRO A 313 -11.51 7.73 -16.19
N GLU A 314 -11.77 9.01 -16.52
CA GLU A 314 -10.73 9.93 -17.01
C GLU A 314 -9.54 10.05 -16.05
N GLU A 315 -9.81 10.09 -14.73
CA GLU A 315 -8.79 10.10 -13.69
C GLU A 315 -7.87 8.86 -13.69
N ASN A 316 -8.36 7.72 -14.20
CA ASN A 316 -7.62 6.47 -14.24
C ASN A 316 -6.94 6.22 -15.60
N VAL A 317 -7.27 6.95 -16.65
CA VAL A 317 -6.65 6.80 -17.99
C VAL A 317 -5.13 6.93 -17.95
N LYS A 318 -4.60 7.82 -17.09
CA LYS A 318 -3.15 7.94 -16.88
C LYS A 318 -2.49 6.65 -16.39
N MET A 319 -3.22 5.84 -15.61
CA MET A 319 -2.74 4.54 -15.14
C MET A 319 -2.72 3.53 -16.28
N LEU A 320 -3.73 3.55 -17.14
CA LEU A 320 -3.76 2.71 -18.35
C LEU A 320 -2.57 3.00 -19.27
N TYR A 321 -2.25 4.27 -19.54
CA TYR A 321 -1.06 4.61 -20.33
C TYR A 321 0.24 4.07 -19.70
N LYS A 322 0.37 4.12 -18.37
CA LYS A 322 1.52 3.53 -17.66
C LYS A 322 1.57 2.00 -17.77
N LEU A 323 0.41 1.32 -17.77
CA LEU A 323 0.35 -0.13 -18.00
C LEU A 323 0.71 -0.47 -19.45
N LEU A 324 0.22 0.30 -20.41
CA LEU A 324 0.58 0.16 -21.83
C LEU A 324 2.10 0.35 -22.03
N ALA A 325 2.70 1.32 -21.37
CA ALA A 325 4.14 1.54 -21.40
C ALA A 325 4.94 0.31 -20.92
N ARG A 326 4.39 -0.47 -19.96
CA ARG A 326 5.04 -1.68 -19.45
C ARG A 326 4.99 -2.85 -20.42
N THR A 327 4.10 -2.81 -21.43
CA THR A 327 4.05 -3.88 -22.44
C THR A 327 5.28 -3.91 -23.35
N GLY A 328 5.93 -2.76 -23.56
CA GLY A 328 7.08 -2.61 -24.47
C GLY A 328 6.72 -2.85 -25.94
N ASP A 329 5.45 -2.68 -26.32
CA ASP A 329 5.00 -2.78 -27.70
C ASP A 329 5.18 -1.43 -28.40
N SER A 330 6.10 -1.36 -29.38
CA SER A 330 6.43 -0.11 -30.10
C SER A 330 5.23 0.50 -30.83
N LYS A 331 4.24 -0.31 -31.25
CA LYS A 331 3.01 0.19 -31.87
C LYS A 331 2.21 1.10 -30.93
N VAL A 332 2.34 0.89 -29.61
CA VAL A 332 1.70 1.72 -28.60
C VAL A 332 2.34 3.11 -28.55
N LEU A 333 3.63 3.24 -28.81
CA LEU A 333 4.31 4.55 -28.86
C LEU A 333 3.69 5.47 -29.91
N ASP A 334 3.55 4.97 -31.15
CA ASP A 334 2.96 5.74 -32.24
C ASP A 334 1.51 6.14 -31.95
N MET A 335 0.73 5.20 -31.41
CA MET A 335 -0.64 5.47 -31.00
C MET A 335 -0.74 6.53 -29.90
N MET A 336 0.13 6.46 -28.91
CA MET A 336 0.18 7.44 -27.81
C MET A 336 0.64 8.81 -28.33
N GLU A 337 1.60 8.88 -29.27
CA GLU A 337 2.01 10.11 -29.92
C GLU A 337 0.85 10.76 -30.67
N LYS A 338 0.10 9.97 -31.44
CA LYS A 338 -1.11 10.44 -32.11
C LYS A 338 -2.14 10.98 -31.12
N SER A 339 -2.39 10.25 -30.02
CA SER A 339 -3.36 10.65 -29.00
C SER A 339 -3.05 11.99 -28.33
N TYR A 340 -1.78 12.28 -28.02
CA TYR A 340 -1.46 13.57 -27.38
C TYR A 340 -1.45 14.73 -28.37
N LYS A 341 -1.20 14.48 -29.66
CA LYS A 341 -1.33 15.50 -30.70
C LYS A 341 -2.79 15.87 -30.97
N GLU A 342 -3.68 14.89 -30.91
CA GLU A 342 -5.12 15.10 -31.05
C GLU A 342 -5.74 15.78 -29.81
N ASP A 343 -5.24 15.44 -28.62
CA ASP A 343 -5.71 16.00 -27.35
C ASP A 343 -4.53 16.39 -26.44
N PRO A 344 -4.10 17.66 -26.48
CA PRO A 344 -2.98 18.15 -25.68
C PRO A 344 -3.13 17.96 -24.17
N LYS A 345 -4.37 17.80 -23.64
CA LYS A 345 -4.60 17.51 -22.23
C LYS A 345 -4.02 16.16 -21.81
N LYS A 346 -3.92 15.22 -22.73
CA LYS A 346 -3.33 13.89 -22.50
C LYS A 346 -1.80 13.90 -22.51
N ALA A 347 -1.17 14.95 -23.06
CA ALA A 347 0.28 15.00 -23.29
C ALA A 347 1.07 14.70 -22.01
N LEU A 348 0.74 15.34 -20.89
CA LEU A 348 1.44 15.14 -19.61
C LEU A 348 1.36 13.69 -19.12
N ALA A 349 0.18 13.07 -19.25
CA ALA A 349 -0.04 11.68 -18.81
C ALA A 349 0.74 10.69 -19.70
N ILE A 350 0.72 10.91 -21.02
CA ILE A 350 1.42 10.07 -22.01
C ILE A 350 2.92 10.19 -21.86
N ILE A 351 3.47 11.40 -21.78
CA ILE A 351 4.91 11.64 -21.61
C ILE A 351 5.40 11.06 -20.27
N THR A 352 4.61 11.17 -19.22
CA THR A 352 4.91 10.50 -17.94
C THR A 352 4.94 8.97 -18.09
N ALA A 353 4.01 8.40 -18.86
CA ALA A 353 3.96 6.97 -19.12
C ALA A 353 5.15 6.50 -19.96
N TRP A 354 5.59 7.29 -20.96
CA TRP A 354 6.82 7.00 -21.71
C TRP A 354 8.06 6.94 -20.81
N GLY A 355 8.09 7.72 -19.71
CA GLY A 355 9.14 7.63 -18.68
C GLY A 355 9.14 6.31 -17.89
N ASP A 356 8.06 5.53 -17.94
CA ASP A 356 7.96 4.19 -17.36
C ASP A 356 8.19 3.07 -18.39
N TRP A 357 8.61 3.42 -19.64
CA TRP A 357 8.88 2.46 -20.70
C TRP A 357 10.00 1.50 -20.30
N ASN A 358 9.82 0.22 -20.60
CA ASN A 358 10.77 -0.83 -20.19
C ASN A 358 11.92 -1.06 -21.20
N THR A 359 11.94 -0.33 -22.31
CA THR A 359 13.03 -0.29 -23.31
C THR A 359 13.40 1.15 -23.62
N ASP A 360 14.48 1.35 -24.40
CA ASP A 360 14.90 2.70 -24.77
C ASP A 360 14.11 3.26 -25.98
N ASP A 361 13.18 2.49 -26.55
CA ASP A 361 12.40 2.87 -27.73
C ASP A 361 11.58 4.15 -27.54
N ALA A 362 11.21 4.49 -26.30
CA ALA A 362 10.51 5.73 -25.98
C ALA A 362 11.40 6.98 -26.01
N VAL A 363 12.74 6.84 -25.99
CA VAL A 363 13.67 7.99 -25.91
C VAL A 363 13.52 8.95 -27.09
N PRO A 364 13.40 8.51 -28.36
CA PRO A 364 13.19 9.42 -29.48
C PRO A 364 11.90 10.24 -29.35
N TYR A 365 10.81 9.61 -28.90
CA TYR A 365 9.51 10.28 -28.69
C TYR A 365 9.59 11.32 -27.57
N LEU A 366 10.24 10.98 -26.48
CA LEU A 366 10.48 11.88 -25.35
C LEU A 366 11.37 13.07 -25.77
N PHE A 367 12.41 12.82 -26.56
CA PHE A 367 13.29 13.87 -27.06
C PHE A 367 12.55 14.83 -28.00
N LYS A 368 11.69 14.28 -28.88
CA LYS A 368 10.83 15.07 -29.76
C LYS A 368 9.86 15.95 -28.96
N ALA A 369 9.21 15.38 -27.93
CA ALA A 369 8.33 16.13 -27.05
C ALA A 369 9.05 17.21 -26.24
N TRP A 370 10.29 16.95 -25.79
CA TRP A 370 11.12 17.96 -25.12
C TRP A 370 11.47 19.15 -26.02
N LYS A 371 11.71 18.91 -27.31
CA LYS A 371 12.04 19.93 -28.31
C LYS A 371 10.82 20.72 -28.81
N ASP A 372 9.62 20.18 -28.64
CA ASP A 372 8.40 20.75 -29.22
C ASP A 372 7.99 22.02 -28.44
N GLU A 373 8.30 23.18 -29.01
CA GLU A 373 8.00 24.47 -28.41
C GLU A 373 6.49 24.78 -28.36
N SER A 374 5.67 24.06 -29.13
CA SER A 374 4.20 24.17 -29.06
C SER A 374 3.62 23.59 -27.77
N LEU A 375 4.36 22.70 -27.10
CA LEU A 375 3.95 22.11 -25.83
C LEU A 375 4.25 23.06 -24.66
N HIS A 376 3.33 23.06 -23.70
CA HIS A 376 3.51 23.81 -22.46
C HIS A 376 4.83 23.43 -21.77
N GLU A 377 5.55 24.38 -21.18
CA GLU A 377 6.85 24.18 -20.52
C GLU A 377 6.85 23.01 -19.52
N ARG A 378 5.80 22.87 -18.70
CA ARG A 378 5.65 21.76 -17.76
C ARG A 378 5.67 20.39 -18.45
N VAL A 379 5.11 20.29 -19.65
CA VAL A 379 5.08 19.05 -20.44
C VAL A 379 6.47 18.74 -20.99
N ARG A 380 7.19 19.77 -21.48
CA ARG A 380 8.57 19.65 -21.96
C ARG A 380 9.53 19.27 -20.82
N SER A 381 9.39 19.89 -19.65
CA SER A 381 10.15 19.51 -18.43
C SER A 381 9.87 18.07 -18.02
N GLN A 382 8.63 17.61 -18.10
CA GLN A 382 8.29 16.21 -17.83
C GLN A 382 8.93 15.25 -18.84
N ALA A 383 9.02 15.64 -20.12
CA ALA A 383 9.72 14.84 -21.14
C ALA A 383 11.21 14.70 -20.82
N HIS A 384 11.86 15.79 -20.42
CA HIS A 384 13.23 15.79 -19.92
C HIS A 384 13.43 14.80 -18.77
N ASP A 385 12.61 14.91 -17.71
CA ASP A 385 12.70 14.02 -16.55
C ASP A 385 12.41 12.56 -16.91
N SER A 386 11.51 12.33 -17.86
CA SER A 386 11.17 11.00 -18.35
C SER A 386 12.33 10.36 -19.13
N ILE A 387 13.07 11.13 -19.95
CA ILE A 387 14.30 10.66 -20.60
C ILE A 387 15.31 10.20 -19.55
N LEU A 388 15.57 11.04 -18.55
CA LEU A 388 16.50 10.70 -17.47
C LEU A 388 16.08 9.43 -16.71
N ARG A 389 14.78 9.23 -16.53
CA ARG A 389 14.22 8.04 -15.85
C ARG A 389 14.42 6.78 -16.69
N VAL A 390 14.07 6.82 -18.00
CA VAL A 390 14.24 5.66 -18.89
C VAL A 390 15.71 5.25 -18.94
N LEU A 391 16.63 6.21 -19.04
CA LEU A 391 18.06 5.96 -19.15
C LEU A 391 18.69 5.51 -17.81
N SER A 392 18.13 5.88 -16.68
CA SER A 392 18.62 5.50 -15.35
C SER A 392 18.30 4.06 -14.95
N VAL A 393 17.37 3.38 -15.64
CA VAL A 393 17.05 1.99 -15.35
C VAL A 393 18.21 1.11 -15.78
N ASP A 394 18.74 0.33 -14.83
CA ASP A 394 19.77 -0.66 -15.13
C ASP A 394 19.15 -1.81 -15.92
N ARG A 395 19.66 -2.02 -17.13
CA ARG A 395 19.22 -3.10 -18.01
C ARG A 395 20.35 -3.48 -18.97
N ASP A 396 20.32 -4.72 -19.39
CA ASP A 396 21.22 -5.18 -20.45
C ASP A 396 20.84 -4.51 -21.77
N ARG A 397 21.77 -3.74 -22.33
CA ARG A 397 21.60 -3.00 -23.57
C ARG A 397 22.52 -3.54 -24.64
N ASP A 398 21.97 -3.89 -25.80
CA ASP A 398 22.77 -4.08 -27.00
C ASP A 398 23.40 -2.74 -27.37
N ASP A 399 24.73 -2.66 -27.25
CA ASP A 399 25.51 -1.45 -27.52
C ASP A 399 25.23 -0.87 -28.91
N ASN A 400 25.10 -1.72 -29.94
CA ASN A 400 24.92 -1.27 -31.33
C ASN A 400 23.50 -0.77 -31.58
N ALA A 401 22.49 -1.45 -31.07
CA ALA A 401 21.09 -1.03 -31.18
C ALA A 401 20.88 0.30 -30.45
N THR A 402 21.45 0.43 -29.25
CA THR A 402 21.34 1.64 -28.45
C THR A 402 22.13 2.81 -29.03
N LEU A 403 23.31 2.57 -29.62
CA LEU A 403 24.06 3.62 -30.36
C LEU A 403 23.25 4.15 -31.51
N LYS A 404 22.63 3.30 -32.32
CA LYS A 404 21.75 3.73 -33.43
C LYS A 404 20.57 4.57 -32.95
N LEU A 405 20.06 4.29 -31.77
CA LEU A 405 18.97 5.07 -31.15
C LEU A 405 19.44 6.49 -30.77
N PHE A 406 20.66 6.63 -30.23
CA PHE A 406 21.16 7.90 -29.74
C PHE A 406 21.84 8.76 -30.82
N ASP A 407 22.32 8.18 -31.92
CA ASP A 407 22.96 8.94 -33.01
C ASP A 407 22.11 10.10 -33.53
N PRO A 408 20.80 9.91 -33.84
CA PRO A 408 19.96 11.04 -34.28
C PRO A 408 19.80 12.10 -33.18
N LEU A 409 19.76 11.72 -31.91
CA LEU A 409 19.63 12.65 -30.79
C LEU A 409 20.89 13.47 -30.58
N ILE A 410 22.07 12.85 -30.77
CA ILE A 410 23.37 13.52 -30.69
C ILE A 410 23.52 14.49 -31.86
N ALA A 411 23.21 14.06 -33.09
CA ALA A 411 23.29 14.92 -34.29
C ALA A 411 22.36 16.15 -34.19
N ASP A 412 21.20 15.99 -33.55
CA ASP A 412 20.23 17.07 -33.33
C ASP A 412 20.60 18.01 -32.17
N ALA A 413 21.55 17.65 -31.32
CA ALA A 413 21.98 18.45 -30.18
C ALA A 413 22.90 19.60 -30.57
N LYS A 414 22.42 20.51 -31.43
CA LYS A 414 23.18 21.63 -31.99
C LYS A 414 23.48 22.72 -30.96
N THR A 415 22.62 22.92 -29.94
CA THR A 415 22.83 23.92 -28.89
C THR A 415 23.66 23.37 -27.72
N SER A 416 24.37 24.29 -27.03
CA SER A 416 25.13 23.93 -25.81
C SER A 416 24.24 23.29 -24.76
N GLU A 417 23.01 23.81 -24.54
CA GLU A 417 22.03 23.30 -23.59
C GLU A 417 21.64 21.84 -23.90
N ARG A 418 21.32 21.54 -25.17
CA ARG A 418 20.96 20.19 -25.61
C ARG A 418 22.11 19.20 -25.41
N ARG A 419 23.36 19.65 -25.71
CA ARG A 419 24.55 18.82 -25.47
C ARG A 419 24.78 18.56 -23.97
N GLN A 420 24.67 19.58 -23.12
CA GLN A 420 24.79 19.43 -21.66
C GLN A 420 23.72 18.48 -21.09
N PHE A 421 22.50 18.58 -21.61
CA PHE A 421 21.44 17.66 -21.24
C PHE A 421 21.80 16.20 -21.59
N LEU A 422 22.22 15.91 -22.81
CA LEU A 422 22.63 14.57 -23.23
C LEU A 422 23.81 14.04 -22.40
N VAL A 423 24.80 14.88 -22.10
CA VAL A 423 25.90 14.53 -21.20
C VAL A 423 25.37 14.12 -19.81
N SER A 424 24.44 14.87 -19.27
CA SER A 424 23.82 14.59 -17.96
C SER A 424 22.99 13.31 -18.00
N ALA A 425 22.28 13.05 -19.08
CA ALA A 425 21.50 11.84 -19.29
C ALA A 425 22.42 10.61 -19.38
N PHE A 426 23.48 10.68 -20.17
CA PHE A 426 24.38 9.54 -20.37
C PHE A 426 25.20 9.21 -19.12
N LYS A 427 25.55 10.18 -18.29
CA LYS A 427 26.18 9.94 -16.99
C LYS A 427 25.35 9.03 -16.05
N ARG A 428 24.05 8.89 -16.30
CA ARG A 428 23.16 8.02 -15.53
C ARG A 428 23.13 6.57 -16.01
N LEU A 429 23.71 6.28 -17.17
CA LEU A 429 23.84 4.91 -17.66
C LEU A 429 24.90 4.15 -16.85
N SER A 430 24.59 2.92 -16.48
CA SER A 430 25.46 2.09 -15.64
C SER A 430 26.72 1.57 -16.38
N ASN A 431 26.63 1.39 -17.70
CA ASN A 431 27.73 0.87 -18.52
C ASN A 431 28.75 1.96 -18.87
N ARG A 432 29.83 2.09 -18.10
CA ARG A 432 30.87 3.11 -18.28
C ARG A 432 31.53 3.12 -19.68
N PRO A 433 31.99 1.99 -20.26
CA PRO A 433 32.57 1.96 -21.59
C PRO A 433 31.63 2.52 -22.67
N TYR A 434 30.34 2.17 -22.55
CA TYR A 434 29.30 2.64 -23.43
C TYR A 434 29.08 4.18 -23.30
N VAL A 435 29.01 4.66 -22.07
CA VAL A 435 28.90 6.11 -21.78
C VAL A 435 30.07 6.87 -22.36
N ILE A 436 31.30 6.38 -22.24
CA ILE A 436 32.49 7.01 -22.80
C ILE A 436 32.38 7.13 -24.33
N ARG A 437 31.89 6.08 -25.02
CA ARG A 437 31.67 6.14 -26.48
C ARG A 437 30.63 7.17 -26.88
N LEU A 438 29.50 7.26 -26.17
CA LEU A 438 28.45 8.26 -26.39
C LEU A 438 28.97 9.68 -26.16
N LEU A 439 29.71 9.93 -25.09
CA LEU A 439 30.32 11.22 -24.80
C LEU A 439 31.36 11.60 -25.84
N GLY A 440 32.15 10.64 -26.32
CA GLY A 440 33.10 10.83 -27.43
C GLY A 440 32.41 11.28 -28.72
N ARG A 441 31.26 10.71 -29.05
CA ARG A 441 30.45 11.14 -30.21
C ARG A 441 29.91 12.56 -30.08
N ILE A 442 29.40 12.93 -28.87
CA ILE A 442 28.94 14.31 -28.61
C ILE A 442 30.09 15.29 -28.80
N LYS A 443 31.28 14.96 -28.28
CA LYS A 443 32.49 15.78 -28.47
C LYS A 443 32.83 15.93 -29.94
N GLN A 444 32.90 14.82 -30.69
CA GLN A 444 33.20 14.81 -32.12
C GLN A 444 32.21 15.67 -32.91
N THR A 445 30.88 15.48 -32.66
CA THR A 445 29.86 16.31 -33.32
C THR A 445 30.02 17.80 -33.01
N ALA A 446 30.40 18.16 -31.78
CA ALA A 446 30.67 19.55 -31.42
C ALA A 446 31.93 20.11 -32.11
N GLU A 447 33.01 19.31 -32.24
CA GLU A 447 34.24 19.65 -32.96
C GLU A 447 33.97 19.83 -34.46
N ASP A 448 33.20 18.91 -35.07
CA ASP A 448 32.82 19.02 -36.48
C ASP A 448 32.00 20.29 -36.77
N GLN A 449 31.07 20.64 -35.90
CA GLN A 449 30.28 21.87 -35.97
C GLN A 449 31.17 23.12 -35.83
N ARG A 450 32.12 23.11 -34.89
CA ARG A 450 33.08 24.20 -34.70
C ARG A 450 33.95 24.37 -35.97
N ASN A 451 34.51 23.27 -36.44
CA ASN A 451 35.37 23.27 -37.62
C ASN A 451 34.64 23.74 -38.91
N ALA A 452 33.32 23.50 -38.99
CA ALA A 452 32.50 23.99 -40.12
C ALA A 452 32.19 25.49 -40.02
N VAL A 453 32.21 26.09 -38.83
CA VAL A 453 31.95 27.52 -38.62
C VAL A 453 33.22 28.34 -38.54
N GLU A 454 34.31 27.78 -38.03
CA GLU A 454 35.61 28.46 -37.85
C GLU A 454 36.12 29.17 -39.10
N PRO A 455 36.15 28.56 -40.33
CA PRO A 455 36.59 29.26 -41.53
C PRO A 455 35.69 30.46 -41.88
N LYS A 456 34.40 30.36 -41.63
CA LYS A 456 33.46 31.47 -41.86
C LYS A 456 33.68 32.61 -40.88
N PHE A 457 33.96 32.26 -39.62
CA PHE A 457 34.28 33.26 -38.60
C PHE A 457 35.59 33.99 -38.95
N GLN A 458 36.66 33.24 -39.29
CA GLN A 458 37.94 33.81 -39.70
C GLN A 458 37.77 34.71 -40.92
N ALA A 459 37.02 34.29 -41.95
CA ALA A 459 36.73 35.11 -43.12
C ALA A 459 35.94 36.39 -42.78
N ALA A 460 34.99 36.31 -41.83
CA ALA A 460 34.27 37.50 -41.38
C ALA A 460 35.15 38.43 -40.54
N GLU A 461 36.02 37.89 -39.70
CA GLU A 461 36.99 38.66 -38.92
C GLU A 461 38.00 39.38 -39.83
N GLU A 462 38.57 38.69 -40.83
CA GLU A 462 39.44 39.31 -41.83
C GLU A 462 38.72 40.42 -42.64
N ALA A 463 37.44 40.18 -42.97
CA ALA A 463 36.67 41.22 -43.70
C ALA A 463 36.40 42.44 -42.81
N LEU A 464 36.12 42.21 -41.49
CA LEU A 464 35.99 43.30 -40.53
C LEU A 464 37.29 44.11 -40.38
N PHE A 465 38.44 43.44 -40.19
CA PHE A 465 39.75 44.15 -40.11
C PHE A 465 40.06 44.94 -41.35
N LYS A 466 39.81 44.37 -42.55
CA LYS A 466 39.99 45.11 -43.82
C LYS A 466 39.02 46.29 -43.88
N ALA A 467 37.81 46.21 -43.43
CA ALA A 467 36.88 47.33 -43.42
C ALA A 467 37.30 48.39 -42.37
N GLU A 468 37.77 47.98 -41.20
CA GLU A 468 38.31 48.87 -40.19
C GLU A 468 39.56 49.64 -40.65
N ASP A 469 40.50 48.96 -41.30
CA ASP A 469 41.72 49.59 -41.86
C ASP A 469 41.37 50.62 -42.93
N LYS A 470 40.43 50.33 -43.86
CA LYS A 470 39.93 51.28 -44.83
C LYS A 470 39.30 52.50 -44.18
N PHE A 471 38.46 52.29 -43.14
CA PHE A 471 37.84 53.39 -42.41
C PHE A 471 38.86 54.23 -41.65
N LYS A 472 39.88 53.65 -41.04
CA LYS A 472 40.95 54.34 -40.33
C LYS A 472 41.81 55.15 -41.28
N ALA A 473 42.08 54.63 -42.53
CA ALA A 473 42.82 55.27 -43.51
C ALA A 473 42.10 56.51 -44.14
N ASN A 474 40.76 56.48 -44.18
CA ASN A 474 39.96 57.57 -44.71
C ASN A 474 38.66 57.79 -43.93
N PRO A 475 38.72 58.42 -42.73
CA PRO A 475 37.57 58.55 -41.83
C PRO A 475 36.42 59.42 -42.40
N GLY A 476 36.69 60.19 -43.43
CA GLY A 476 35.68 61.01 -44.12
C GLY A 476 34.91 60.30 -45.24
N ASP A 477 35.29 59.09 -45.60
CA ASP A 477 34.62 58.29 -46.63
C ASP A 477 33.35 57.60 -46.06
N ALA A 478 32.19 58.07 -46.49
CA ALA A 478 30.89 57.53 -46.08
C ALA A 478 30.71 56.05 -46.49
N ALA A 479 31.31 55.61 -47.63
CA ALA A 479 31.25 54.23 -48.06
C ALA A 479 32.11 53.29 -47.20
N ALA A 480 33.32 53.73 -46.78
CA ALA A 480 34.20 53.02 -45.92
C ALA A 480 33.57 52.88 -44.50
N LYS A 481 32.89 53.92 -44.03
CA LYS A 481 32.14 53.91 -42.77
C LYS A 481 30.96 52.91 -42.80
N ALA A 482 30.18 52.97 -43.90
CA ALA A 482 29.01 52.04 -44.04
C ALA A 482 29.49 50.62 -44.22
N ASP A 483 30.58 50.29 -44.87
CA ASP A 483 31.14 48.91 -44.97
C ASP A 483 31.63 48.40 -43.60
N TYR A 484 32.26 49.29 -42.80
CA TYR A 484 32.68 48.96 -41.45
C TYR A 484 31.49 48.70 -40.50
N GLU A 485 30.46 49.55 -40.57
CA GLU A 485 29.22 49.36 -39.69
C GLU A 485 28.37 48.17 -40.12
N ALA A 486 28.49 47.71 -41.38
CA ALA A 486 27.78 46.55 -41.90
C ALA A 486 28.43 45.19 -41.58
N LYS A 487 29.70 45.17 -41.23
CA LYS A 487 30.48 43.97 -40.92
C LYS A 487 30.44 43.66 -39.41
#